data_9bf6abebb26190b87c9e5710faf36942
#
_entry.id   9bf6abebb26190b87c9e5710faf36942
#
_cell.length_a   1.000
_cell.length_b   1.000
_cell.length_c   1.000
_cell.angle_alpha   90.00
_cell.angle_beta   90.00
_cell.angle_gamma   90.00
#
_symmetry.space_group_name_H-M   'P 1'
#
loop_
_entity.id
_entity.type
_entity.pdbx_description
1 polymer ?
#
loop_
_entity_poly.entity_id
_entity_poly.type
_entity_poly.pdbx_seq_one_letter_code
_entity_poly.pdbx_strand_id
1 'polypeptide(L)'
;MKKLLISVVLSSMTTLSYATQHAFLIQNSGWMEPFYQDQNSQFKPLINGVIQTVTKPDDKIVLSVFNQSNALAKSPKMIYQGVANKNLLADLQAQQIAYKSDKAYADTDFTEAVVSTITEPFAKQSGIIWIFTNNKNSPNNDVETIARNKEFYTLIHDNPAINKVLAFPLKMPVKGQHFNASGLMVYALAYGKAAEQDLNQLVESGQIGKIFLQQPALLKPLDKEPVKMIPQGVENSSIISASLSPDHKVLIFDLTAKNVIPEIKLKAELKNNFYPYNIAATKVDAKLVLANGQQAPIKISQTQVNLLTQENTKLEFNLPIPADVVVSPWSWTAFKAMGKKITIPAQVQVTLYEQRLTLSEQFKQNLQDLFPNDPLSDVFVAPSNIQSSTAVIPVQFRLQYPLWSVMVMISGVLGSLLLLIFLLAFSSKSKRYDVLINGIKKQTIQLKPFSTQNIYGDNAKIIAVAKRGISKPTLEILDKDIIVTLR
;
A
#
# COMPACT_ATOMS: atom_id res chain seq x y z
N MET A 1 -20.58 -13.13 45.02
CA MET A 1 -19.48 -12.46 44.28
C MET A 1 -18.66 -13.52 43.56
N LYS A 2 -18.99 -13.82 42.32
CA LYS A 2 -18.25 -14.79 41.48
C LYS A 2 -17.29 -13.99 40.59
N LYS A 3 -15.98 -14.17 40.83
CA LYS A 3 -14.93 -13.59 39.96
C LYS A 3 -14.85 -14.41 38.71
N LEU A 4 -15.21 -13.79 37.59
CA LEU A 4 -15.02 -14.34 36.26
C LEU A 4 -13.56 -14.08 35.83
N LEU A 5 -12.76 -15.14 35.82
CA LEU A 5 -11.42 -15.13 35.24
C LEU A 5 -11.57 -15.26 33.73
N ILE A 6 -11.33 -14.16 33.00
CA ILE A 6 -11.20 -14.19 31.56
C ILE A 6 -9.74 -14.54 31.24
N SER A 7 -9.49 -15.79 30.87
CA SER A 7 -8.24 -16.24 30.27
C SER A 7 -8.16 -15.73 28.85
N VAL A 8 -7.33 -14.71 28.62
CA VAL A 8 -6.94 -14.28 27.27
C VAL A 8 -5.92 -15.30 26.76
N VAL A 9 -6.37 -16.22 25.93
CA VAL A 9 -5.49 -17.07 25.13
C VAL A 9 -4.89 -16.19 24.04
N LEU A 10 -3.65 -15.72 24.26
CA LEU A 10 -2.82 -15.16 23.20
C LEU A 10 -2.44 -16.33 22.28
N SER A 11 -3.20 -16.49 21.19
CA SER A 11 -2.78 -17.30 20.05
C SER A 11 -1.58 -16.62 19.42
N SER A 12 -0.37 -17.02 19.83
CA SER A 12 0.85 -16.74 19.06
C SER A 12 0.68 -17.45 17.71
N MET A 13 0.24 -16.72 16.68
CA MET A 13 0.41 -17.13 15.30
C MET A 13 1.93 -17.17 15.05
N THR A 14 2.54 -18.32 15.34
CA THR A 14 3.83 -18.67 14.77
C THR A 14 3.61 -18.71 13.26
N THR A 15 4.04 -17.67 12.55
CA THR A 15 4.22 -17.73 11.10
C THR A 15 5.21 -18.86 10.89
N LEU A 16 4.72 -20.01 10.45
CA LEU A 16 5.55 -21.08 9.92
C LEU A 16 6.29 -20.49 8.73
N SER A 17 7.51 -20.03 8.96
CA SER A 17 8.43 -19.69 7.87
C SER A 17 8.74 -21.01 7.19
N TYR A 18 8.06 -21.28 6.08
CA TYR A 18 8.44 -22.38 5.22
C TYR A 18 9.84 -22.10 4.67
N ALA A 19 10.73 -23.07 4.81
CA ALA A 19 12.05 -23.00 4.18
C ALA A 19 11.89 -22.75 2.68
N THR A 20 12.56 -21.71 2.17
CA THR A 20 12.48 -21.34 0.76
C THR A 20 13.23 -22.37 -0.07
N GLN A 21 12.70 -22.73 -1.24
CA GLN A 21 13.42 -23.56 -2.20
C GLN A 21 14.23 -22.67 -3.14
N HIS A 22 15.51 -22.97 -3.29
CA HIS A 22 16.39 -22.30 -4.25
C HIS A 22 16.96 -23.31 -5.24
N ALA A 23 16.82 -23.03 -6.52
CA ALA A 23 17.53 -23.75 -7.58
C ALA A 23 18.59 -22.87 -8.20
N PHE A 24 19.81 -23.37 -8.34
CA PHE A 24 20.94 -22.70 -8.96
C PHE A 24 21.27 -23.45 -10.25
N LEU A 25 20.92 -22.84 -11.38
CA LEU A 25 21.12 -23.36 -12.72
C LEU A 25 22.40 -22.77 -13.30
N ILE A 26 23.38 -23.59 -13.52
CA ILE A 26 24.70 -23.23 -14.03
C ILE A 26 24.83 -23.66 -15.47
N GLN A 27 24.89 -22.73 -16.40
CA GLN A 27 25.14 -23.06 -17.80
C GLN A 27 26.50 -23.71 -17.95
N ASN A 28 26.53 -24.86 -18.63
CA ASN A 28 27.77 -25.54 -18.96
C ASN A 28 27.90 -25.94 -20.46
N SER A 29 27.14 -25.25 -21.31
CA SER A 29 27.28 -25.37 -22.78
C SER A 29 28.58 -24.77 -23.30
N GLY A 30 28.86 -24.95 -24.56
CA GLY A 30 30.10 -24.48 -25.20
C GLY A 30 30.37 -22.97 -25.05
N TRP A 31 29.33 -22.17 -25.00
CA TRP A 31 29.44 -20.73 -24.78
C TRP A 31 30.00 -20.34 -23.40
N MET A 32 30.08 -21.27 -22.47
CA MET A 32 30.66 -21.04 -21.15
C MET A 32 32.16 -21.46 -21.11
N GLU A 33 32.75 -21.86 -22.23
CA GLU A 33 34.16 -22.31 -22.29
C GLU A 33 35.11 -21.34 -21.55
N PRO A 34 35.14 -20.01 -21.80
CA PRO A 34 36.07 -19.12 -21.14
C PRO A 34 35.92 -19.11 -19.61
N PHE A 35 34.68 -19.25 -19.10
CA PHE A 35 34.39 -19.24 -17.68
C PHE A 35 34.90 -20.47 -16.93
N TYR A 36 35.02 -21.58 -17.61
CA TYR A 36 35.52 -22.84 -17.06
C TYR A 36 37.03 -23.04 -17.27
N GLN A 37 37.60 -22.45 -18.33
CA GLN A 37 39.02 -22.63 -18.67
C GLN A 37 39.96 -21.60 -18.10
N ASP A 38 39.50 -20.33 -17.95
CA ASP A 38 40.31 -19.26 -17.38
C ASP A 38 40.59 -19.53 -15.89
N GLN A 39 41.87 -19.68 -15.54
CA GLN A 39 42.32 -19.94 -14.17
C GLN A 39 41.95 -18.80 -13.20
N ASN A 40 41.78 -17.59 -13.73
CA ASN A 40 41.44 -16.39 -12.95
C ASN A 40 39.89 -16.16 -12.91
N SER A 41 39.11 -17.06 -13.48
CA SER A 41 37.66 -16.92 -13.55
C SER A 41 37.02 -16.85 -12.15
N GLN A 42 36.24 -15.81 -11.94
CA GLN A 42 35.44 -15.65 -10.71
C GLN A 42 34.04 -16.31 -10.82
N PHE A 43 33.80 -17.11 -11.86
CA PHE A 43 32.51 -17.73 -12.11
C PHE A 43 32.03 -18.63 -10.97
N LYS A 44 32.79 -19.68 -10.64
CA LYS A 44 32.44 -20.61 -9.55
C LYS A 44 32.47 -19.93 -8.16
N PRO A 45 33.46 -19.06 -7.84
CA PRO A 45 33.43 -18.23 -6.63
C PRO A 45 32.18 -17.37 -6.50
N LEU A 46 31.73 -16.72 -7.59
CA LEU A 46 30.51 -15.91 -7.60
C LEU A 46 29.28 -16.75 -7.27
N ILE A 47 29.12 -17.91 -7.92
CA ILE A 47 27.98 -18.83 -7.66
C ILE A 47 27.93 -19.21 -6.17
N ASN A 48 29.08 -19.59 -5.60
CA ASN A 48 29.16 -19.93 -4.18
C ASN A 48 28.79 -18.72 -3.30
N GLY A 49 29.30 -17.53 -3.63
CA GLY A 49 28.96 -16.28 -2.92
C GLY A 49 27.47 -15.98 -2.97
N VAL A 50 26.83 -16.16 -4.13
CA VAL A 50 25.37 -15.99 -4.26
C VAL A 50 24.64 -17.00 -3.38
N ILE A 51 24.98 -18.29 -3.47
CA ILE A 51 24.34 -19.34 -2.63
C ILE A 51 24.41 -18.96 -1.16
N GLN A 52 25.60 -18.64 -0.65
CA GLN A 52 25.82 -18.30 0.77
C GLN A 52 25.06 -17.04 1.22
N THR A 53 24.83 -16.11 0.30
CA THR A 53 24.19 -14.82 0.65
C THR A 53 22.66 -14.91 0.59
N VAL A 54 22.11 -15.65 -0.37
CA VAL A 54 20.66 -15.66 -0.60
C VAL A 54 19.94 -16.79 0.12
N THR A 55 20.67 -17.80 0.64
CA THR A 55 20.06 -18.94 1.35
C THR A 55 20.22 -18.82 2.85
N LYS A 56 19.24 -19.33 3.59
CA LYS A 56 19.25 -19.53 5.04
C LYS A 56 19.66 -20.98 5.37
N PRO A 57 20.04 -21.29 6.61
CA PRO A 57 20.52 -22.64 6.98
C PRO A 57 19.57 -23.79 6.64
N ASP A 58 18.24 -23.55 6.69
CA ASP A 58 17.23 -24.57 6.48
C ASP A 58 16.63 -24.56 5.06
N ASP A 59 17.11 -23.68 4.18
CA ASP A 59 16.60 -23.59 2.81
C ASP A 59 17.00 -24.82 2.00
N LYS A 60 16.07 -25.29 1.17
CA LYS A 60 16.31 -26.39 0.24
C LYS A 60 17.03 -25.86 -0.99
N ILE A 61 18.20 -26.41 -1.25
CA ILE A 61 19.05 -26.06 -2.37
C ILE A 61 19.05 -27.16 -3.39
N VAL A 62 18.84 -26.80 -4.64
CA VAL A 62 19.10 -27.64 -5.80
C VAL A 62 20.15 -26.96 -6.64
N LEU A 63 21.25 -27.66 -6.92
CA LEU A 63 22.31 -27.20 -7.81
C LEU A 63 22.27 -28.06 -9.06
N SER A 64 22.15 -27.47 -10.24
CA SER A 64 22.10 -28.18 -11.49
C SER A 64 22.97 -27.51 -12.55
N VAL A 65 23.62 -28.28 -13.39
CA VAL A 65 24.21 -27.77 -14.62
C VAL A 65 23.23 -27.95 -15.78
N PHE A 66 23.20 -26.97 -16.70
CA PHE A 66 22.29 -27.04 -17.84
C PHE A 66 22.95 -26.69 -19.16
N ASN A 67 22.47 -27.32 -20.17
CA ASN A 67 22.73 -27.13 -21.58
C ASN A 67 21.44 -27.49 -22.34
N GLN A 68 21.50 -27.93 -23.59
CA GLN A 68 20.37 -28.51 -24.30
C GLN A 68 20.40 -30.03 -24.15
N SER A 69 19.26 -30.64 -23.84
CA SER A 69 19.13 -32.10 -23.85
C SER A 69 19.47 -32.71 -25.22
N ASN A 70 20.08 -33.87 -25.20
CA ASN A 70 20.33 -34.67 -26.39
C ASN A 70 20.00 -36.14 -26.11
N ALA A 71 20.16 -37.01 -27.13
CA ALA A 71 19.84 -38.44 -27.02
C ALA A 71 20.64 -39.17 -25.92
N LEU A 72 21.80 -38.67 -25.54
CA LEU A 72 22.73 -39.29 -24.59
C LEU A 72 22.63 -38.71 -23.17
N ALA A 73 22.15 -37.47 -23.04
CA ALA A 73 22.13 -36.76 -21.77
C ALA A 73 20.93 -35.81 -21.62
N LYS A 74 20.21 -35.95 -20.52
CA LYS A 74 19.13 -35.05 -20.13
C LYS A 74 19.69 -33.78 -19.49
N SER A 75 19.05 -32.64 -19.75
CA SER A 75 19.33 -31.33 -19.13
C SER A 75 18.06 -30.75 -18.54
N PRO A 76 18.10 -30.06 -17.40
CA PRO A 76 19.27 -29.85 -16.53
C PRO A 76 19.67 -31.12 -15.77
N LYS A 77 20.97 -31.28 -15.52
CA LYS A 77 21.50 -32.36 -14.70
C LYS A 77 21.68 -31.88 -13.27
N MET A 78 20.90 -32.41 -12.34
CA MET A 78 21.06 -32.15 -10.91
C MET A 78 22.39 -32.73 -10.42
N ILE A 79 23.19 -31.93 -9.74
CA ILE A 79 24.49 -32.28 -9.16
C ILE A 79 24.47 -32.29 -7.64
N TYR A 80 23.56 -31.51 -7.03
CA TYR A 80 23.39 -31.46 -5.59
C TYR A 80 21.94 -31.17 -5.23
N GLN A 81 21.46 -31.78 -4.15
CA GLN A 81 20.16 -31.47 -3.53
C GLN A 81 20.26 -31.63 -2.02
N GLY A 82 19.85 -30.61 -1.25
CA GLY A 82 19.87 -30.62 0.20
C GLY A 82 19.96 -29.24 0.81
N VAL A 83 20.47 -29.12 2.00
CA VAL A 83 20.83 -27.85 2.65
C VAL A 83 22.30 -27.51 2.36
N ALA A 84 22.68 -26.23 2.46
CA ALA A 84 24.05 -25.80 2.18
C ALA A 84 25.07 -26.55 3.07
N ASN A 85 26.05 -27.19 2.44
CA ASN A 85 27.13 -27.89 3.12
C ASN A 85 28.40 -27.95 2.27
N LYS A 86 29.49 -28.56 2.78
CA LYS A 86 30.79 -28.64 2.11
C LYS A 86 30.74 -29.42 0.80
N ASN A 87 29.83 -30.41 0.66
CA ASN A 87 29.73 -31.23 -0.55
C ASN A 87 29.23 -30.38 -1.72
N LEU A 88 28.29 -29.46 -1.50
CA LEU A 88 27.81 -28.54 -2.52
C LEU A 88 28.96 -27.79 -3.23
N LEU A 89 29.94 -27.31 -2.44
CA LEU A 89 31.10 -26.60 -3.01
C LEU A 89 32.01 -27.53 -3.81
N ALA A 90 32.22 -28.76 -3.35
CA ALA A 90 32.99 -29.76 -4.08
C ALA A 90 32.31 -30.15 -5.39
N ASP A 91 31.00 -30.38 -5.36
CA ASP A 91 30.21 -30.71 -6.55
C ASP A 91 30.22 -29.57 -7.57
N LEU A 92 30.13 -28.29 -7.10
CA LEU A 92 30.28 -27.13 -7.98
C LEU A 92 31.67 -27.05 -8.63
N GLN A 93 32.75 -27.26 -7.87
CA GLN A 93 34.10 -27.18 -8.38
C GLN A 93 34.40 -28.30 -9.42
N ALA A 94 33.82 -29.47 -9.25
CA ALA A 94 33.99 -30.61 -10.16
C ALA A 94 33.33 -30.42 -11.55
N GLN A 95 32.45 -29.42 -11.71
CA GLN A 95 31.70 -29.24 -12.96
C GLN A 95 32.62 -28.78 -14.11
N GLN A 96 32.34 -29.35 -15.29
CA GLN A 96 33.06 -29.10 -16.54
C GLN A 96 32.06 -28.74 -17.66
N ILE A 97 32.59 -28.28 -18.79
CA ILE A 97 31.81 -28.02 -20.00
C ILE A 97 31.22 -29.32 -20.52
N ALA A 98 29.98 -29.23 -20.99
CA ALA A 98 29.30 -30.35 -21.60
C ALA A 98 29.59 -30.47 -23.11
N TYR A 99 29.60 -31.69 -23.59
CA TYR A 99 29.76 -32.01 -24.99
C TYR A 99 28.51 -32.74 -25.50
N LYS A 100 28.10 -32.44 -26.73
CA LYS A 100 27.05 -33.18 -27.46
C LYS A 100 27.61 -34.31 -28.33
N SER A 101 28.92 -34.30 -28.60
CA SER A 101 29.68 -35.36 -29.25
C SER A 101 31.16 -35.19 -28.90
N ASP A 102 32.01 -36.14 -29.30
CA ASP A 102 33.45 -36.15 -29.02
C ASP A 102 34.19 -34.86 -29.45
N LYS A 103 33.64 -34.10 -30.40
CA LYS A 103 34.27 -32.90 -30.99
C LYS A 103 33.43 -31.64 -30.91
N ALA A 104 32.24 -31.72 -30.37
CA ALA A 104 31.32 -30.57 -30.35
C ALA A 104 30.76 -30.32 -28.95
N TYR A 105 30.89 -29.07 -28.50
CA TYR A 105 30.26 -28.60 -27.26
C TYR A 105 28.75 -28.68 -27.33
N ALA A 106 28.10 -28.86 -26.17
CA ALA A 106 26.65 -28.85 -26.06
C ALA A 106 26.09 -27.45 -26.33
N ASP A 107 24.91 -27.41 -26.92
CA ASP A 107 24.12 -26.19 -27.11
C ASP A 107 23.37 -25.79 -25.80
N THR A 108 22.58 -24.72 -25.81
CA THR A 108 21.86 -24.21 -24.64
C THR A 108 20.35 -24.18 -24.89
N ASP A 109 19.57 -24.57 -23.88
CA ASP A 109 18.14 -24.36 -23.83
C ASP A 109 17.73 -23.85 -22.43
N PHE A 110 17.40 -22.55 -22.36
CA PHE A 110 16.98 -21.90 -21.11
C PHE A 110 15.56 -22.32 -20.70
N THR A 111 14.67 -22.47 -21.67
CA THR A 111 13.27 -22.82 -21.41
C THR A 111 13.18 -24.19 -20.80
N GLU A 112 13.87 -25.18 -21.40
CA GLU A 112 13.95 -26.53 -20.88
C GLU A 112 14.50 -26.56 -19.45
N ALA A 113 15.58 -25.81 -19.19
CA ALA A 113 16.22 -25.76 -17.87
C ALA A 113 15.26 -25.24 -16.78
N VAL A 114 14.52 -24.16 -17.06
CA VAL A 114 13.58 -23.56 -16.10
C VAL A 114 12.36 -24.44 -15.90
N VAL A 115 11.73 -24.92 -16.99
CA VAL A 115 10.51 -25.75 -16.93
C VAL A 115 10.78 -27.05 -16.21
N SER A 116 11.90 -27.73 -16.52
CA SER A 116 12.29 -28.96 -15.83
C SER A 116 12.54 -28.73 -14.34
N THR A 117 13.16 -27.61 -13.97
CA THR A 117 13.39 -27.24 -12.55
C THR A 117 12.08 -27.02 -11.79
N ILE A 118 11.12 -26.36 -12.40
CA ILE A 118 9.79 -26.16 -11.80
C ILE A 118 9.05 -27.49 -11.63
N THR A 119 9.19 -28.37 -12.61
CA THR A 119 8.41 -29.62 -12.68
C THR A 119 8.97 -30.69 -11.74
N GLU A 120 10.27 -30.93 -11.76
CA GLU A 120 10.90 -32.00 -11.00
C GLU A 120 11.36 -31.60 -9.60
N PRO A 121 12.45 -30.80 -9.41
CA PRO A 121 12.94 -30.53 -8.05
C PRO A 121 12.02 -29.64 -7.23
N PHE A 122 11.29 -28.71 -7.86
CA PHE A 122 10.31 -27.91 -7.15
C PHE A 122 8.95 -28.59 -6.99
N ALA A 123 8.68 -29.63 -7.76
CA ALA A 123 7.37 -30.30 -7.79
C ALA A 123 6.21 -29.29 -7.91
N LYS A 124 6.38 -28.25 -8.70
CA LYS A 124 5.46 -27.11 -8.90
C LYS A 124 5.18 -26.29 -7.62
N GLN A 125 6.02 -26.42 -6.60
CA GLN A 125 5.94 -25.57 -5.40
C GLN A 125 6.73 -24.27 -5.59
N SER A 126 6.43 -23.28 -4.78
CA SER A 126 7.09 -21.97 -4.82
C SER A 126 8.60 -22.07 -4.56
N GLY A 127 9.40 -21.36 -5.35
CA GLY A 127 10.86 -21.35 -5.20
C GLY A 127 11.52 -20.28 -6.07
N ILE A 128 12.79 -19.98 -5.79
CA ILE A 128 13.59 -19.01 -6.55
C ILE A 128 14.60 -19.76 -7.41
N ILE A 129 14.60 -19.46 -8.71
CA ILE A 129 15.54 -20.03 -9.67
C ILE A 129 16.59 -18.99 -10.02
N TRP A 130 17.85 -19.30 -9.76
CA TRP A 130 19.01 -18.48 -10.11
C TRP A 130 19.69 -19.09 -11.34
N ILE A 131 19.85 -18.33 -12.42
CA ILE A 131 20.46 -18.79 -13.66
C ILE A 131 21.76 -18.05 -13.89
N PHE A 132 22.88 -18.76 -14.03
CA PHE A 132 24.20 -18.22 -14.27
C PHE A 132 24.61 -18.55 -15.71
N THR A 133 24.78 -17.53 -16.56
CA THR A 133 24.91 -17.70 -18.01
C THR A 133 25.73 -16.58 -18.64
N ASN A 134 26.33 -16.86 -19.78
CA ASN A 134 26.89 -15.82 -20.66
C ASN A 134 25.82 -15.22 -21.61
N ASN A 135 24.57 -15.52 -21.40
CA ASN A 135 23.41 -14.99 -22.13
C ASN A 135 23.31 -15.44 -23.60
N LYS A 136 23.94 -16.52 -24.00
CA LYS A 136 23.90 -17.03 -25.37
C LYS A 136 23.32 -18.44 -25.43
N ASN A 137 22.39 -18.65 -26.39
CA ASN A 137 21.81 -19.95 -26.65
C ASN A 137 22.74 -20.78 -27.60
N SER A 138 22.86 -20.40 -28.84
CA SER A 138 23.61 -21.13 -29.85
C SER A 138 24.63 -20.25 -30.57
N PRO A 139 25.72 -20.81 -31.11
CA PRO A 139 26.74 -20.06 -31.84
C PRO A 139 26.21 -19.35 -33.09
N ASN A 140 25.23 -19.91 -33.74
CA ASN A 140 24.68 -19.39 -34.98
C ASN A 140 23.28 -18.86 -34.73
N ASN A 141 23.01 -17.60 -35.03
CA ASN A 141 21.67 -17.00 -34.99
C ASN A 141 20.75 -17.59 -36.07
N ASP A 142 20.58 -18.93 -36.03
CA ASP A 142 19.67 -19.62 -36.90
C ASP A 142 18.22 -19.49 -36.45
N VAL A 143 17.30 -19.95 -37.28
CA VAL A 143 15.84 -19.85 -37.01
C VAL A 143 15.46 -20.57 -35.71
N GLU A 144 16.13 -21.68 -35.40
CA GLU A 144 15.87 -22.43 -34.15
C GLU A 144 16.32 -21.69 -32.91
N THR A 145 17.46 -21.02 -32.95
CA THR A 145 17.95 -20.19 -31.87
C THR A 145 17.02 -18.97 -31.62
N ILE A 146 16.55 -18.33 -32.69
CA ILE A 146 15.58 -17.23 -32.58
C ILE A 146 14.28 -17.73 -31.94
N ALA A 147 13.79 -18.91 -32.34
CA ALA A 147 12.59 -19.50 -31.74
C ALA A 147 12.77 -19.75 -30.23
N ARG A 148 13.89 -20.35 -29.82
CA ARG A 148 14.22 -20.61 -28.40
C ARG A 148 14.37 -19.32 -27.58
N ASN A 149 14.97 -18.30 -28.16
CA ASN A 149 15.05 -16.99 -27.49
C ASN A 149 13.66 -16.41 -27.26
N LYS A 150 12.76 -16.51 -28.23
CA LYS A 150 11.37 -16.09 -28.11
C LYS A 150 10.60 -16.91 -27.09
N GLU A 151 10.81 -18.22 -27.02
CA GLU A 151 10.20 -19.08 -26.00
C GLU A 151 10.65 -18.68 -24.59
N PHE A 152 11.94 -18.42 -24.40
CA PHE A 152 12.46 -17.94 -23.12
C PHE A 152 11.91 -16.56 -22.76
N TYR A 153 11.82 -15.63 -23.72
CA TYR A 153 11.16 -14.35 -23.51
C TYR A 153 9.71 -14.53 -23.03
N THR A 154 8.93 -15.35 -23.75
CA THR A 154 7.54 -15.64 -23.38
C THR A 154 7.44 -16.31 -22.01
N LEU A 155 8.33 -17.22 -21.68
CA LEU A 155 8.36 -17.88 -20.37
C LEU A 155 8.53 -16.87 -19.24
N ILE A 156 9.46 -15.94 -19.34
CA ILE A 156 9.74 -14.99 -18.26
C ILE A 156 8.71 -13.85 -18.18
N HIS A 157 8.15 -13.39 -19.29
CA HIS A 157 7.22 -12.27 -19.31
C HIS A 157 5.76 -12.70 -19.14
N ASP A 158 5.33 -13.76 -19.82
CA ASP A 158 3.92 -14.10 -19.96
C ASP A 158 3.46 -15.21 -19.00
N ASN A 159 4.38 -16.04 -18.47
CA ASN A 159 3.98 -17.11 -17.55
C ASN A 159 3.45 -16.56 -16.23
N PRO A 160 2.17 -16.76 -15.89
CA PRO A 160 1.55 -16.17 -14.69
C PRO A 160 2.10 -16.74 -13.38
N ALA A 161 2.72 -17.92 -13.41
CA ALA A 161 3.30 -18.55 -12.23
C ALA A 161 4.69 -18.01 -11.87
N ILE A 162 5.39 -17.38 -12.83
CA ILE A 162 6.62 -16.63 -12.58
C ILE A 162 6.22 -15.20 -12.22
N ASN A 163 6.29 -14.87 -10.93
CA ASN A 163 5.78 -13.60 -10.40
C ASN A 163 6.79 -12.46 -10.46
N LYS A 164 8.09 -12.78 -10.36
CA LYS A 164 9.14 -11.75 -10.42
C LYS A 164 10.36 -12.27 -11.16
N VAL A 165 10.94 -11.43 -11.99
CA VAL A 165 12.19 -11.70 -12.71
C VAL A 165 13.12 -10.51 -12.61
N LEU A 166 14.31 -10.76 -12.10
CA LEU A 166 15.41 -9.81 -12.02
C LEU A 166 16.59 -10.31 -12.87
N ALA A 167 17.31 -9.39 -13.50
CA ALA A 167 18.54 -9.68 -14.24
C ALA A 167 19.69 -8.80 -13.72
N PHE A 168 20.85 -9.42 -13.57
CA PHE A 168 22.09 -8.82 -13.07
C PHE A 168 23.18 -8.97 -14.12
N PRO A 169 23.38 -8.01 -15.04
CA PRO A 169 24.50 -8.01 -15.96
C PRO A 169 25.78 -7.66 -15.20
N LEU A 170 26.78 -8.53 -15.27
CA LEU A 170 28.03 -8.43 -14.52
C LEU A 170 29.22 -8.34 -15.45
N LYS A 171 30.15 -7.44 -15.16
CA LYS A 171 31.44 -7.43 -15.82
C LYS A 171 32.30 -8.57 -15.28
N MET A 172 32.60 -9.55 -16.14
CA MET A 172 33.45 -10.71 -15.81
C MET A 172 34.31 -11.07 -17.03
N PRO A 173 35.40 -10.35 -17.27
CA PRO A 173 36.29 -10.65 -18.41
C PRO A 173 37.03 -11.96 -18.16
N VAL A 174 36.88 -12.90 -19.09
CA VAL A 174 37.52 -14.22 -19.06
C VAL A 174 38.05 -14.59 -20.45
N LYS A 175 39.09 -15.37 -20.47
CA LYS A 175 39.78 -15.86 -21.70
C LYS A 175 39.56 -17.33 -21.88
N GLY A 176 39.12 -17.72 -23.06
CA GLY A 176 39.01 -19.10 -23.47
C GLY A 176 39.95 -19.46 -24.63
N GLN A 177 39.98 -20.71 -25.00
CA GLN A 177 40.78 -21.19 -26.12
C GLN A 177 40.20 -20.72 -27.46
N HIS A 178 38.85 -20.68 -27.58
CA HIS A 178 38.17 -20.39 -28.83
C HIS A 178 37.69 -18.94 -28.91
N PHE A 179 37.34 -18.34 -27.77
CA PHE A 179 36.87 -16.95 -27.69
C PHE A 179 37.04 -16.38 -26.28
N ASN A 180 36.85 -15.08 -26.15
CA ASN A 180 36.84 -14.37 -24.87
C ASN A 180 35.42 -13.89 -24.56
N ALA A 181 35.08 -13.77 -23.29
CA ALA A 181 33.83 -13.15 -22.82
C ALA A 181 34.10 -11.98 -21.91
N SER A 182 33.25 -10.96 -21.96
CA SER A 182 33.36 -9.75 -21.14
C SER A 182 32.36 -9.68 -19.99
N GLY A 183 31.22 -10.38 -20.12
CA GLY A 183 30.09 -10.31 -19.20
C GLY A 183 29.55 -11.68 -18.81
N LEU A 184 28.95 -11.71 -17.64
CA LEU A 184 28.13 -12.81 -17.13
C LEU A 184 26.74 -12.26 -16.77
N MET A 185 25.68 -12.96 -17.11
CA MET A 185 24.31 -12.65 -16.71
C MET A 185 23.89 -13.58 -15.59
N VAL A 186 23.26 -12.99 -14.54
CA VAL A 186 22.57 -13.77 -13.53
C VAL A 186 21.10 -13.38 -13.56
N TYR A 187 20.21 -14.36 -13.72
CA TYR A 187 18.78 -14.14 -13.57
C TYR A 187 18.32 -14.68 -12.22
N ALA A 188 17.34 -14.02 -11.61
CA ALA A 188 16.59 -14.51 -10.46
C ALA A 188 15.10 -14.53 -10.80
N LEU A 189 14.51 -15.73 -10.88
CA LEU A 189 13.11 -15.95 -11.21
C LEU A 189 12.38 -16.46 -9.98
N ALA A 190 11.38 -15.72 -9.52
CA ALA A 190 10.50 -16.15 -8.43
C ALA A 190 9.27 -16.87 -9.00
N TYR A 191 9.20 -18.17 -8.79
CA TYR A 191 8.06 -19.01 -9.12
C TYR A 191 7.11 -19.08 -7.91
N GLY A 192 5.89 -18.55 -8.06
CA GLY A 192 4.89 -18.45 -7.00
C GLY A 192 5.05 -17.22 -6.09
N LYS A 193 3.96 -16.85 -5.42
CA LYS A 193 3.90 -15.63 -4.58
C LYS A 193 4.84 -15.63 -3.37
N ALA A 194 5.04 -16.79 -2.75
CA ALA A 194 5.97 -16.87 -1.62
C ALA A 194 7.39 -16.55 -2.05
N ALA A 195 7.85 -17.10 -3.18
CA ALA A 195 9.16 -16.80 -3.74
C ALA A 195 9.30 -15.33 -4.18
N GLU A 196 8.23 -14.70 -4.67
CA GLU A 196 8.22 -13.26 -4.96
C GLU A 196 8.47 -12.44 -3.69
N GLN A 197 7.81 -12.78 -2.59
CA GLN A 197 8.01 -12.12 -1.30
C GLN A 197 9.44 -12.29 -0.76
N ASP A 198 9.98 -13.50 -0.84
CA ASP A 198 11.33 -13.78 -0.40
C ASP A 198 12.37 -13.04 -1.26
N LEU A 199 12.18 -13.01 -2.58
CA LEU A 199 13.06 -12.27 -3.49
C LEU A 199 12.97 -10.75 -3.24
N ASN A 200 11.78 -10.22 -2.94
CA ASN A 200 11.61 -8.83 -2.53
C ASN A 200 12.37 -8.54 -1.23
N GLN A 201 12.26 -9.41 -0.24
CA GLN A 201 12.97 -9.26 1.03
C GLN A 201 14.50 -9.29 0.85
N LEU A 202 15.03 -10.15 -0.03
CA LEU A 202 16.46 -10.20 -0.35
C LEU A 202 16.95 -8.88 -0.98
N VAL A 203 16.14 -8.26 -1.84
CA VAL A 203 16.44 -6.95 -2.45
C VAL A 203 16.37 -5.82 -1.42
N GLU A 204 15.26 -5.73 -0.68
CA GLU A 204 14.98 -4.64 0.27
C GLU A 204 15.91 -4.65 1.48
N SER A 205 16.34 -5.83 1.94
CA SER A 205 17.32 -5.97 3.03
C SER A 205 18.75 -5.60 2.62
N GLY A 206 19.00 -5.36 1.32
CA GLY A 206 20.32 -5.08 0.79
C GLY A 206 21.26 -6.29 0.73
N GLN A 207 20.77 -7.51 1.01
CA GLN A 207 21.57 -8.72 0.92
C GLN A 207 22.13 -8.94 -0.48
N ILE A 208 21.29 -8.77 -1.50
CA ILE A 208 21.70 -8.87 -2.90
C ILE A 208 22.77 -7.84 -3.26
N GLY A 209 22.67 -6.62 -2.72
CA GLY A 209 23.66 -5.54 -2.92
C GLY A 209 25.06 -5.84 -2.39
N LYS A 210 25.24 -6.84 -1.54
CA LYS A 210 26.56 -7.29 -1.08
C LYS A 210 27.36 -8.01 -2.18
N ILE A 211 26.67 -8.59 -3.15
CA ILE A 211 27.27 -9.31 -4.26
C ILE A 211 27.16 -8.53 -5.56
N PHE A 212 25.98 -8.02 -5.86
CA PHE A 212 25.68 -7.28 -7.07
C PHE A 212 25.65 -5.79 -6.76
N LEU A 213 26.74 -5.09 -7.08
CA LEU A 213 26.88 -3.65 -6.78
C LEU A 213 25.92 -2.76 -7.59
N GLN A 214 25.46 -3.26 -8.74
CA GLN A 214 24.52 -2.53 -9.61
C GLN A 214 23.08 -2.91 -9.29
N GLN A 215 22.18 -1.95 -9.48
CA GLN A 215 20.75 -2.21 -9.37
C GLN A 215 20.33 -3.27 -10.38
N PRO A 216 19.56 -4.30 -9.96
CA PRO A 216 19.06 -5.31 -10.89
C PRO A 216 18.07 -4.72 -11.90
N ALA A 217 18.15 -5.19 -13.14
CA ALA A 217 17.12 -4.90 -14.13
C ALA A 217 15.85 -5.66 -13.77
N LEU A 218 14.73 -4.95 -13.67
CA LEU A 218 13.41 -5.55 -13.45
C LEU A 218 12.82 -5.95 -14.80
N LEU A 219 12.59 -7.24 -15.02
CA LEU A 219 11.91 -7.76 -16.21
C LEU A 219 10.44 -8.05 -15.97
N LYS A 220 10.07 -8.41 -14.72
CA LYS A 220 8.71 -8.69 -14.29
C LYS A 220 8.56 -8.52 -12.77
N PRO A 221 7.42 -8.00 -12.25
CA PRO A 221 6.30 -7.40 -12.96
C PRO A 221 6.61 -5.96 -13.40
N LEU A 222 6.11 -5.56 -14.56
CA LEU A 222 6.20 -4.17 -15.04
C LEU A 222 4.86 -3.40 -14.92
N ASP A 223 3.86 -4.01 -14.28
CA ASP A 223 2.53 -3.45 -14.07
C ASP A 223 2.22 -3.12 -12.59
N LYS A 224 3.11 -3.52 -11.66
CA LYS A 224 2.92 -3.31 -10.23
C LYS A 224 3.89 -2.26 -9.70
N GLU A 225 3.33 -1.21 -9.07
CA GLU A 225 4.09 -0.12 -8.42
C GLU A 225 5.26 0.43 -9.27
N PRO A 226 5.00 0.73 -10.55
CA PRO A 226 6.04 1.15 -11.48
C PRO A 226 6.62 2.51 -11.12
N VAL A 227 5.84 3.33 -10.43
CA VAL A 227 6.21 4.68 -10.03
C VAL A 227 5.93 4.84 -8.55
N LYS A 228 6.94 5.33 -7.83
CA LYS A 228 6.81 5.70 -6.42
C LYS A 228 6.71 7.21 -6.32
N MET A 229 5.74 7.69 -5.54
CA MET A 229 5.63 9.11 -5.22
C MET A 229 6.19 9.35 -3.83
N ILE A 230 7.14 10.30 -3.73
CA ILE A 230 7.84 10.65 -2.49
C ILE A 230 7.46 12.10 -2.14
N PRO A 231 6.74 12.34 -1.04
CA PRO A 231 6.43 13.70 -0.62
C PRO A 231 7.70 14.43 -0.19
N GLN A 232 7.91 15.64 -0.71
CA GLN A 232 9.09 16.46 -0.39
C GLN A 232 8.77 17.58 0.60
N GLY A 233 7.54 18.08 0.57
CA GLY A 233 7.13 19.14 1.46
C GLY A 233 5.80 19.78 1.05
N VAL A 234 5.36 20.67 1.92
CA VAL A 234 4.14 21.45 1.74
C VAL A 234 4.48 22.90 2.00
N GLU A 235 3.94 23.82 1.21
CA GLU A 235 4.00 25.22 1.56
C GLU A 235 3.12 25.44 2.82
N ASN A 236 3.77 25.66 3.95
CA ASN A 236 3.08 25.90 5.23
C ASN A 236 2.25 27.18 5.15
N SER A 237 1.00 27.10 5.57
CA SER A 237 0.16 28.26 5.84
C SER A 237 -0.06 28.37 7.35
N SER A 238 -0.47 29.55 7.82
CA SER A 238 -0.80 29.77 9.24
C SER A 238 -1.96 28.88 9.76
N ILE A 239 -2.64 28.16 8.86
CA ILE A 239 -3.85 27.38 9.16
C ILE A 239 -3.59 25.88 9.04
N ILE A 240 -2.55 25.47 8.29
CA ILE A 240 -2.24 24.09 7.96
C ILE A 240 -0.80 23.81 8.34
N SER A 241 -0.60 22.82 9.17
CA SER A 241 0.72 22.25 9.46
C SER A 241 0.82 20.87 8.81
N ALA A 242 1.87 20.67 8.02
CA ALA A 242 2.13 19.38 7.40
C ALA A 242 3.37 18.72 7.99
N SER A 243 3.29 17.42 8.21
CA SER A 243 4.40 16.60 8.69
C SER A 243 4.37 15.22 8.02
N LEU A 244 5.52 14.56 8.00
CA LEU A 244 5.60 13.16 7.61
C LEU A 244 5.46 12.27 8.85
N SER A 245 4.88 11.08 8.68
CA SER A 245 4.93 10.03 9.70
C SER A 245 6.39 9.63 9.99
N PRO A 246 6.70 9.04 11.15
CA PRO A 246 8.06 8.62 11.50
C PRO A 246 8.74 7.69 10.49
N ASP A 247 7.94 6.88 9.79
CA ASP A 247 8.38 5.99 8.72
C ASP A 247 8.45 6.66 7.32
N HIS A 248 8.19 7.96 7.24
CA HIS A 248 8.17 8.78 6.02
C HIS A 248 7.20 8.28 4.91
N LYS A 249 6.20 7.46 5.27
CA LYS A 249 5.26 6.88 4.30
C LYS A 249 3.94 7.61 4.20
N VAL A 250 3.51 8.29 5.26
CA VAL A 250 2.21 8.96 5.35
C VAL A 250 2.40 10.46 5.50
N LEU A 251 1.72 11.24 4.68
CA LEU A 251 1.68 12.69 4.81
C LEU A 251 0.53 13.09 5.73
N ILE A 252 0.84 13.82 6.79
CA ILE A 252 -0.10 14.20 7.84
C ILE A 252 -0.36 15.70 7.75
N PHE A 253 -1.63 16.09 7.63
CA PHE A 253 -2.09 17.47 7.67
C PHE A 253 -2.84 17.74 8.97
N ASP A 254 -2.30 18.59 9.84
CA ASP A 254 -3.00 19.10 11.00
C ASP A 254 -3.80 20.35 10.60
N LEU A 255 -5.13 20.26 10.70
CA LEU A 255 -6.08 21.27 10.30
C LEU A 255 -6.85 21.78 11.51
N THR A 256 -7.04 23.10 11.61
CA THR A 256 -7.99 23.67 12.56
C THR A 256 -9.33 23.91 11.86
N ALA A 257 -10.44 23.45 12.44
CA ALA A 257 -11.76 23.63 11.87
C ALA A 257 -12.09 25.14 11.73
N LYS A 258 -12.14 25.60 10.47
CA LYS A 258 -12.51 26.95 10.06
C LYS A 258 -13.43 26.87 8.83
N ASN A 259 -14.16 27.92 8.56
CA ASN A 259 -15.17 27.97 7.51
C ASN A 259 -14.59 27.92 6.09
N VAL A 260 -13.30 28.23 5.89
CA VAL A 260 -12.62 28.19 4.59
C VAL A 260 -11.23 27.63 4.79
N ILE A 261 -10.91 26.57 4.07
CA ILE A 261 -9.58 25.97 4.04
C ILE A 261 -8.99 26.22 2.66
N PRO A 262 -7.82 26.86 2.57
CA PRO A 262 -7.16 27.11 1.30
C PRO A 262 -6.64 25.79 0.68
N GLU A 263 -6.43 25.81 -0.63
CA GLU A 263 -5.71 24.73 -1.32
C GLU A 263 -4.30 24.57 -0.72
N ILE A 264 -3.87 23.31 -0.58
CA ILE A 264 -2.54 22.97 -0.08
C ILE A 264 -1.62 22.77 -1.29
N LYS A 265 -0.53 23.51 -1.36
CA LYS A 265 0.51 23.25 -2.35
C LYS A 265 1.45 22.16 -1.84
N LEU A 266 1.34 20.98 -2.43
CA LEU A 266 2.16 19.82 -2.14
C LEU A 266 3.26 19.69 -3.20
N LYS A 267 4.50 19.52 -2.76
CA LYS A 267 5.65 19.15 -3.60
C LYS A 267 5.98 17.70 -3.38
N ALA A 268 6.08 16.95 -4.47
CA ALA A 268 6.47 15.56 -4.45
C ALA A 268 7.42 15.22 -5.60
N GLU A 269 8.12 14.13 -5.47
CA GLU A 269 8.96 13.56 -6.52
C GLU A 269 8.38 12.23 -6.98
N LEU A 270 8.29 12.05 -8.29
CA LEU A 270 8.03 10.75 -8.89
C LEU A 270 9.36 10.05 -9.16
N LYS A 271 9.49 8.85 -8.62
CA LYS A 271 10.63 7.97 -8.87
C LYS A 271 10.18 6.80 -9.72
N ASN A 272 10.92 6.57 -10.81
CA ASN A 272 10.74 5.40 -11.65
C ASN A 272 11.37 4.16 -10.97
N ASN A 273 10.55 3.13 -10.72
CA ASN A 273 11.01 1.86 -10.13
C ASN A 273 11.31 0.78 -11.19
N PHE A 274 11.14 1.08 -12.46
CA PHE A 274 11.28 0.13 -13.58
C PHE A 274 12.68 0.10 -14.17
N TYR A 275 13.71 0.34 -13.38
CA TYR A 275 15.04 0.13 -13.94
C TYR A 275 15.13 -1.24 -14.64
N PRO A 276 15.53 -1.31 -15.92
CA PRO A 276 16.25 -0.27 -16.67
C PRO A 276 15.39 0.55 -17.64
N TYR A 277 14.07 0.57 -17.52
CA TYR A 277 13.19 1.25 -18.49
C TYR A 277 12.88 2.67 -18.07
N ASN A 278 12.99 3.60 -19.01
CA ASN A 278 12.44 4.94 -18.90
C ASN A 278 10.93 4.89 -19.18
N ILE A 279 10.15 5.74 -18.51
CA ILE A 279 8.74 5.96 -18.80
C ILE A 279 8.65 7.28 -19.55
N ALA A 280 8.39 7.23 -20.86
CA ALA A 280 8.40 8.39 -21.73
C ALA A 280 6.99 8.82 -22.15
N ALA A 281 6.83 10.12 -22.42
CA ALA A 281 5.68 10.75 -23.07
C ALA A 281 4.34 10.37 -22.41
N THR A 282 4.22 10.58 -21.11
CA THR A 282 3.02 10.21 -20.37
C THR A 282 2.22 11.44 -19.95
N LYS A 283 0.90 11.35 -20.08
CA LYS A 283 -0.04 12.29 -19.50
C LYS A 283 -0.21 11.99 -18.02
N VAL A 284 -0.29 13.04 -17.21
CA VAL A 284 -0.43 12.92 -15.74
C VAL A 284 -1.80 13.42 -15.33
N ASP A 285 -2.47 12.64 -14.51
CA ASP A 285 -3.68 13.02 -13.79
C ASP A 285 -3.53 12.73 -12.31
N ALA A 286 -4.14 13.56 -11.45
CA ALA A 286 -4.10 13.36 -10.01
C ALA A 286 -5.46 13.57 -9.37
N LYS A 287 -5.75 12.76 -8.35
CA LYS A 287 -6.97 12.87 -7.55
C LYS A 287 -6.71 12.58 -6.09
N LEU A 288 -7.46 13.24 -5.23
CA LEU A 288 -7.60 12.90 -3.83
C LEU A 288 -8.73 11.88 -3.68
N VAL A 289 -8.45 10.76 -3.03
CA VAL A 289 -9.42 9.70 -2.75
C VAL A 289 -9.59 9.62 -1.24
N LEU A 290 -10.81 9.86 -0.75
CA LEU A 290 -11.17 9.75 0.66
C LEU A 290 -11.55 8.31 1.02
N ALA A 291 -11.49 7.96 2.29
CA ALA A 291 -11.84 6.61 2.77
C ALA A 291 -13.31 6.22 2.50
N ASN A 292 -14.21 7.19 2.33
CA ASN A 292 -15.61 6.95 1.95
C ASN A 292 -15.81 6.74 0.43
N GLY A 293 -14.73 6.73 -0.35
CA GLY A 293 -14.77 6.55 -1.82
C GLY A 293 -14.98 7.84 -2.62
N GLN A 294 -15.20 8.98 -1.97
CA GLN A 294 -15.27 10.26 -2.67
C GLN A 294 -13.93 10.60 -3.30
N GLN A 295 -13.97 11.22 -4.48
CA GLN A 295 -12.80 11.63 -5.24
C GLN A 295 -12.89 13.12 -5.59
N ALA A 296 -11.77 13.82 -5.44
CA ALA A 296 -11.64 15.20 -5.85
C ALA A 296 -10.44 15.35 -6.81
N PRO A 297 -10.60 15.99 -7.96
CA PRO A 297 -9.49 16.21 -8.89
C PRO A 297 -8.46 17.15 -8.25
N ILE A 298 -7.18 16.86 -8.50
CA ILE A 298 -6.06 17.67 -8.05
C ILE A 298 -5.48 18.38 -9.29
N LYS A 299 -5.29 19.69 -9.20
CA LYS A 299 -4.60 20.45 -10.24
C LYS A 299 -3.10 20.20 -10.14
N ILE A 300 -2.48 19.82 -11.26
CA ILE A 300 -1.06 19.56 -11.40
C ILE A 300 -0.43 20.65 -12.27
N SER A 301 0.79 21.06 -11.92
CA SER A 301 1.53 22.07 -12.70
C SER A 301 2.01 21.57 -14.05
N GLN A 302 2.22 20.26 -14.20
CA GLN A 302 2.73 19.61 -15.39
C GLN A 302 1.75 18.56 -15.91
N THR A 303 1.34 18.67 -17.16
CA THR A 303 0.40 17.72 -17.80
C THR A 303 1.10 16.56 -18.49
N GLN A 304 2.42 16.64 -18.68
CA GLN A 304 3.25 15.58 -19.27
C GLN A 304 4.55 15.44 -18.48
N VAL A 305 4.99 14.20 -18.28
CA VAL A 305 6.25 13.89 -17.59
C VAL A 305 7.01 12.78 -18.31
N ASN A 306 8.33 12.87 -18.26
CA ASN A 306 9.25 11.78 -18.60
C ASN A 306 9.96 11.36 -17.32
N LEU A 307 9.88 10.07 -16.99
CA LEU A 307 10.55 9.52 -15.80
C LEU A 307 11.74 8.68 -16.26
N LEU A 308 12.92 9.27 -16.18
CA LEU A 308 14.16 8.56 -16.47
C LEU A 308 14.51 7.61 -15.33
N THR A 309 15.24 6.55 -15.65
CA THR A 309 15.84 5.69 -14.64
C THR A 309 16.86 6.48 -13.83
N GLN A 310 16.92 6.25 -12.51
CA GLN A 310 17.87 6.90 -11.59
C GLN A 310 17.68 8.42 -11.36
N GLU A 311 16.65 9.01 -11.96
CA GLU A 311 16.29 10.41 -11.73
C GLU A 311 14.91 10.53 -11.10
N ASN A 312 14.72 11.58 -10.28
CA ASN A 312 13.44 11.89 -9.70
C ASN A 312 12.82 13.08 -10.44
N THR A 313 11.58 12.97 -10.86
CA THR A 313 10.84 14.05 -11.50
C THR A 313 10.00 14.79 -10.48
N LYS A 314 10.22 16.11 -10.32
CA LYS A 314 9.47 16.94 -9.38
C LYS A 314 8.08 17.26 -9.92
N LEU A 315 7.08 17.14 -9.06
CA LEU A 315 5.69 17.54 -9.33
C LEU A 315 5.20 18.47 -8.23
N GLU A 316 4.40 19.45 -8.63
CA GLU A 316 3.68 20.35 -7.73
C GLU A 316 2.18 20.16 -7.92
N PHE A 317 1.48 20.03 -6.80
CA PHE A 317 0.04 19.77 -6.75
C PHE A 317 -0.67 20.84 -5.94
N ASN A 318 -1.82 21.28 -6.43
CA ASN A 318 -2.77 22.03 -5.62
C ASN A 318 -3.83 21.07 -5.10
N LEU A 319 -3.63 20.61 -3.85
CA LEU A 319 -4.49 19.65 -3.19
C LEU A 319 -5.73 20.36 -2.64
N PRO A 320 -6.93 20.10 -3.17
CA PRO A 320 -8.15 20.62 -2.59
C PRO A 320 -8.47 19.88 -1.30
N ILE A 321 -8.94 20.59 -0.28
CA ILE A 321 -9.51 19.95 0.91
C ILE A 321 -11.01 19.89 0.70
N PRO A 322 -11.63 18.72 0.55
CA PRO A 322 -13.06 18.60 0.36
C PRO A 322 -13.82 19.16 1.56
N ALA A 323 -14.93 19.84 1.31
CA ALA A 323 -15.77 20.42 2.37
C ALA A 323 -16.23 19.38 3.40
N ASP A 324 -16.39 18.13 2.97
CA ASP A 324 -16.80 17.01 3.83
C ASP A 324 -15.71 16.60 4.84
N VAL A 325 -14.44 16.92 4.57
CA VAL A 325 -13.33 16.73 5.51
C VAL A 325 -13.42 17.75 6.65
N VAL A 326 -13.95 18.95 6.37
CA VAL A 326 -14.06 20.03 7.33
C VAL A 326 -15.49 20.15 7.81
N VAL A 327 -15.84 19.34 8.77
CA VAL A 327 -17.17 19.40 9.41
C VAL A 327 -17.24 20.64 10.31
N SER A 328 -18.38 21.32 10.29
CA SER A 328 -18.62 22.53 11.12
C SER A 328 -18.25 22.32 12.60
N PRO A 329 -17.62 23.31 13.27
CA PRO A 329 -17.36 23.26 14.71
C PRO A 329 -18.62 23.09 15.59
N TRP A 330 -19.79 23.36 15.01
CA TRP A 330 -21.11 23.22 15.64
C TRP A 330 -21.82 21.91 15.35
N SER A 331 -21.14 20.96 14.67
CA SER A 331 -21.71 19.67 14.30
C SER A 331 -21.74 18.70 15.49
N TRP A 332 -22.62 17.69 15.38
CA TRP A 332 -22.64 16.58 16.34
C TRP A 332 -21.32 15.80 16.38
N THR A 333 -20.61 15.76 15.27
CA THR A 333 -19.27 15.16 15.17
C THR A 333 -18.25 15.96 16.00
N ALA A 334 -18.29 17.29 15.94
CA ALA A 334 -17.45 18.15 16.77
C ALA A 334 -17.74 17.96 18.27
N PHE A 335 -19.02 17.85 18.64
CA PHE A 335 -19.44 17.57 20.00
C PHE A 335 -18.94 16.22 20.50
N LYS A 336 -19.08 15.15 19.70
CA LYS A 336 -18.55 13.79 20.03
C LYS A 336 -17.04 13.76 20.16
N ALA A 337 -16.32 14.57 19.38
CA ALA A 337 -14.87 14.64 19.44
C ALA A 337 -14.36 15.21 20.78
N MET A 338 -15.17 16.01 21.49
CA MET A 338 -14.82 16.57 22.83
C MET A 338 -13.43 17.23 22.85
N GLY A 339 -13.07 17.95 21.79
CA GLY A 339 -11.75 18.57 21.64
C GLY A 339 -10.61 17.65 21.23
N LYS A 340 -10.87 16.34 21.00
CA LYS A 340 -9.89 15.41 20.45
C LYS A 340 -9.72 15.66 18.96
N LYS A 341 -8.53 15.31 18.44
CA LYS A 341 -8.28 15.31 16.99
C LYS A 341 -9.04 14.16 16.34
N ILE A 342 -9.75 14.45 15.24
CA ILE A 342 -10.34 13.43 14.37
C ILE A 342 -9.37 13.20 13.21
N THR A 343 -9.07 11.92 12.93
CA THR A 343 -8.21 11.53 11.81
C THR A 343 -9.07 10.99 10.67
N ILE A 344 -8.91 11.59 9.49
CA ILE A 344 -9.59 11.20 8.27
C ILE A 344 -8.54 10.68 7.30
N PRO A 345 -8.50 9.37 7.01
CA PRO A 345 -7.57 8.80 6.05
C PRO A 345 -8.00 9.14 4.63
N ALA A 346 -7.00 9.41 3.79
CA ALA A 346 -7.16 9.71 2.37
C ALA A 346 -5.92 9.24 1.59
N GLN A 347 -5.95 9.36 0.28
CA GLN A 347 -4.83 9.04 -0.60
C GLN A 347 -4.75 10.07 -1.72
N VAL A 348 -3.55 10.57 -2.01
CA VAL A 348 -3.25 11.27 -3.25
C VAL A 348 -2.83 10.21 -4.25
N GLN A 349 -3.61 10.05 -5.29
CA GLN A 349 -3.37 9.11 -6.37
C GLN A 349 -2.97 9.88 -7.62
N VAL A 350 -1.79 9.57 -8.17
CA VAL A 350 -1.30 10.09 -9.46
C VAL A 350 -1.29 8.96 -10.46
N THR A 351 -1.95 9.15 -11.58
CA THR A 351 -2.01 8.17 -12.66
C THR A 351 -1.32 8.74 -13.91
N LEU A 352 -0.43 7.95 -14.45
CA LEU A 352 0.25 8.18 -15.70
C LEU A 352 -0.49 7.42 -16.81
N TYR A 353 -0.84 8.09 -17.89
CA TYR A 353 -1.53 7.50 -19.04
C TYR A 353 -0.69 7.63 -20.31
N GLU A 354 -1.00 6.83 -21.31
CA GLU A 354 -0.35 6.83 -22.62
C GLU A 354 1.18 6.69 -22.50
N GLN A 355 1.63 6.00 -21.48
CA GLN A 355 3.06 5.79 -21.22
C GLN A 355 3.66 4.79 -22.21
N ARG A 356 4.94 5.01 -22.51
CA ARG A 356 5.76 4.08 -23.26
C ARG A 356 7.00 3.75 -22.44
N LEU A 357 7.27 2.46 -22.30
CA LEU A 357 8.50 1.99 -21.68
C LEU A 357 9.56 1.87 -22.77
N THR A 358 10.71 2.48 -22.55
CA THR A 358 11.88 2.41 -23.45
C THR A 358 13.10 2.03 -22.64
N LEU A 359 13.91 1.11 -23.16
CA LEU A 359 15.16 0.76 -22.48
C LEU A 359 16.07 1.99 -22.41
N SER A 360 16.67 2.25 -21.25
CA SER A 360 17.58 3.39 -21.10
C SER A 360 18.82 3.17 -21.96
N GLU A 361 19.31 4.23 -22.62
CA GLU A 361 20.48 4.13 -23.50
C GLU A 361 21.73 3.69 -22.75
N GLN A 362 21.88 4.14 -21.51
CA GLN A 362 23.01 3.72 -20.67
C GLN A 362 23.00 2.21 -20.41
N PHE A 363 21.83 1.62 -20.11
CA PHE A 363 21.72 0.19 -19.88
C PHE A 363 21.94 -0.60 -21.18
N LYS A 364 21.39 -0.11 -22.28
CA LYS A 364 21.58 -0.69 -23.61
C LYS A 364 23.07 -0.74 -23.99
N GLN A 365 23.79 0.37 -23.80
CA GLN A 365 25.22 0.42 -24.04
C GLN A 365 25.99 -0.57 -23.15
N ASN A 366 25.64 -0.63 -21.86
CA ASN A 366 26.25 -1.58 -20.92
C ASN A 366 26.03 -3.05 -21.37
N LEU A 367 24.84 -3.39 -21.85
CA LEU A 367 24.58 -4.73 -22.40
C LEU A 367 25.41 -5.01 -23.65
N GLN A 368 25.55 -4.05 -24.56
CA GLN A 368 26.35 -4.20 -25.76
C GLN A 368 27.85 -4.40 -25.45
N ASP A 369 28.37 -3.70 -24.45
CA ASP A 369 29.76 -3.83 -24.01
C ASP A 369 30.04 -5.18 -23.32
N LEU A 370 29.08 -5.70 -22.55
CA LEU A 370 29.22 -6.96 -21.84
C LEU A 370 28.92 -8.18 -22.73
N PHE A 371 27.96 -8.06 -23.64
CA PHE A 371 27.46 -9.15 -24.46
C PHE A 371 27.40 -8.76 -25.94
N PRO A 372 28.54 -8.54 -26.60
CA PRO A 372 28.56 -8.16 -28.00
C PRO A 372 27.90 -9.24 -28.87
N ASN A 373 27.00 -8.81 -29.76
CA ASN A 373 26.21 -9.69 -30.63
C ASN A 373 25.33 -10.69 -29.88
N ASP A 374 24.83 -10.34 -28.71
CA ASP A 374 23.94 -11.17 -27.92
C ASP A 374 22.52 -11.19 -28.53
N PRO A 375 22.00 -12.35 -28.95
CA PRO A 375 20.64 -12.47 -29.45
C PRO A 375 19.57 -12.40 -28.36
N LEU A 376 19.93 -12.50 -27.07
CA LEU A 376 19.00 -12.37 -25.94
C LEU A 376 18.75 -10.94 -25.52
N SER A 377 19.30 -9.93 -26.22
CA SER A 377 18.93 -8.53 -26.00
C SER A 377 17.42 -8.29 -26.06
N ASP A 378 16.70 -9.10 -26.83
CA ASP A 378 15.23 -9.06 -26.93
C ASP A 378 14.53 -9.35 -25.60
N VAL A 379 15.16 -10.06 -24.68
CA VAL A 379 14.64 -10.30 -23.32
C VAL A 379 14.38 -9.01 -22.57
N PHE A 380 15.12 -7.95 -22.89
CA PHE A 380 14.98 -6.61 -22.29
C PHE A 380 14.03 -5.68 -23.04
N VAL A 381 13.38 -6.15 -24.10
CA VAL A 381 12.36 -5.34 -24.79
C VAL A 381 11.14 -5.21 -23.88
N ALA A 382 10.76 -3.96 -23.59
CA ALA A 382 9.63 -3.71 -22.74
C ALA A 382 8.31 -4.12 -23.40
N PRO A 383 7.37 -4.75 -22.68
CA PRO A 383 6.05 -5.05 -23.19
C PRO A 383 5.30 -3.80 -23.61
N SER A 384 4.68 -3.80 -24.79
CA SER A 384 3.93 -2.66 -25.33
C SER A 384 2.55 -2.45 -24.70
N ASN A 385 2.06 -3.43 -23.92
CA ASN A 385 0.73 -3.41 -23.29
C ASN A 385 0.68 -2.60 -21.99
N ILE A 386 1.81 -2.13 -21.46
CA ILE A 386 1.88 -1.35 -20.21
C ILE A 386 1.71 0.13 -20.53
N GLN A 387 0.46 0.60 -20.59
CA GLN A 387 0.11 1.96 -21.03
C GLN A 387 -0.25 2.90 -19.89
N SER A 388 -0.32 2.42 -18.65
CA SER A 388 -0.64 3.26 -17.49
C SER A 388 0.06 2.78 -16.23
N SER A 389 0.32 3.72 -15.33
CA SER A 389 0.91 3.47 -14.02
C SER A 389 0.25 4.36 -12.98
N THR A 390 0.15 3.88 -11.75
CA THR A 390 -0.43 4.63 -10.65
C THR A 390 0.53 4.68 -9.49
N ALA A 391 0.75 5.88 -8.95
CA ALA A 391 1.49 6.12 -7.72
C ALA A 391 0.56 6.68 -6.64
N VAL A 392 0.74 6.27 -5.39
CA VAL A 392 -0.12 6.65 -4.27
C VAL A 392 0.71 7.19 -3.12
N ILE A 393 0.28 8.32 -2.54
CA ILE A 393 0.74 8.77 -1.21
C ILE A 393 -0.43 8.62 -0.23
N PRO A 394 -0.31 7.83 0.83
CA PRO A 394 -1.26 7.86 1.93
C PRO A 394 -1.22 9.23 2.63
N VAL A 395 -2.41 9.78 2.89
CA VAL A 395 -2.60 11.07 3.53
C VAL A 395 -3.49 10.91 4.74
N GLN A 396 -3.20 11.65 5.81
CA GLN A 396 -4.07 11.74 6.98
C GLN A 396 -4.39 13.20 7.26
N PHE A 397 -5.67 13.55 7.22
CA PHE A 397 -6.14 14.82 7.73
C PHE A 397 -6.48 14.68 9.21
N ARG A 398 -5.80 15.43 10.08
CA ARG A 398 -6.08 15.51 11.51
C ARG A 398 -6.80 16.82 11.78
N LEU A 399 -8.11 16.73 12.00
CA LEU A 399 -8.94 17.89 12.26
C LEU A 399 -9.09 18.12 13.75
N GLN A 400 -8.70 19.29 14.22
CA GLN A 400 -8.88 19.72 15.60
C GLN A 400 -10.04 20.70 15.70
N TYR A 401 -11.03 20.35 16.52
CA TYR A 401 -12.14 21.25 16.82
C TYR A 401 -11.79 22.16 18.00
N PRO A 402 -12.15 23.45 17.94
CA PRO A 402 -11.93 24.37 19.04
C PRO A 402 -12.81 23.98 20.23
N LEU A 403 -12.22 23.89 21.43
CA LEU A 403 -12.94 23.53 22.66
C LEU A 403 -14.08 24.51 23.03
N TRP A 404 -13.93 25.80 22.68
CA TRP A 404 -14.93 26.79 23.00
C TRP A 404 -16.32 26.50 22.41
N SER A 405 -16.41 25.95 21.21
CA SER A 405 -17.68 25.59 20.56
C SER A 405 -18.41 24.50 21.34
N VAL A 406 -17.67 23.53 21.85
CA VAL A 406 -18.20 22.45 22.71
C VAL A 406 -18.67 23.00 24.03
N MET A 407 -17.91 23.93 24.65
CA MET A 407 -18.29 24.57 25.89
C MET A 407 -19.56 25.42 25.75
N VAL A 408 -19.69 26.13 24.62
CA VAL A 408 -20.91 26.90 24.33
C VAL A 408 -22.13 25.98 24.14
N MET A 409 -21.99 24.88 23.44
CA MET A 409 -23.07 23.89 23.29
C MET A 409 -23.50 23.32 24.65
N ILE A 410 -22.54 22.90 25.49
CA ILE A 410 -22.84 22.39 26.84
C ILE A 410 -23.49 23.46 27.71
N SER A 411 -22.95 24.70 27.69
CA SER A 411 -23.53 25.83 28.45
C SER A 411 -24.94 26.16 28.00
N GLY A 412 -25.21 26.07 26.69
CA GLY A 412 -26.56 26.27 26.13
C GLY A 412 -27.56 25.22 26.63
N VAL A 413 -27.14 23.95 26.64
CA VAL A 413 -27.97 22.84 27.17
C VAL A 413 -28.22 23.02 28.67
N LEU A 414 -27.15 23.29 29.44
CA LEU A 414 -27.28 23.53 30.88
C LEU A 414 -28.14 24.74 31.19
N GLY A 415 -27.95 25.87 30.46
CA GLY A 415 -28.77 27.07 30.58
C GLY A 415 -30.22 26.83 30.29
N SER A 416 -30.55 26.08 29.24
CA SER A 416 -31.93 25.70 28.91
C SER A 416 -32.57 24.82 30.00
N LEU A 417 -31.80 23.90 30.56
CA LEU A 417 -32.26 23.02 31.64
C LEU A 417 -32.48 23.80 32.93
N LEU A 418 -31.61 24.74 33.28
CA LEU A 418 -31.77 25.64 34.41
C LEU A 418 -32.99 26.56 34.24
N LEU A 419 -33.20 27.09 33.01
CA LEU A 419 -34.37 27.86 32.69
C LEU A 419 -35.65 27.05 32.87
N LEU A 420 -35.65 25.81 32.42
CA LEU A 420 -36.78 24.88 32.59
C LEU A 420 -37.07 24.65 34.09
N ILE A 421 -36.03 24.34 34.88
CA ILE A 421 -36.18 24.16 36.34
C ILE A 421 -36.71 25.41 37.00
N PHE A 422 -36.16 26.60 36.60
CA PHE A 422 -36.66 27.89 37.12
C PHE A 422 -38.13 28.11 36.79
N LEU A 423 -38.55 27.86 35.54
CA LEU A 423 -39.96 27.96 35.13
C LEU A 423 -40.85 27.00 35.91
N LEU A 424 -40.42 25.76 36.09
CA LEU A 424 -41.14 24.76 36.88
C LEU A 424 -41.24 25.17 38.37
N ALA A 425 -40.15 25.66 38.96
CA ALA A 425 -40.15 26.18 40.35
C ALA A 425 -41.04 27.38 40.53
N PHE A 426 -41.05 28.32 39.57
CA PHE A 426 -41.91 29.48 39.60
C PHE A 426 -43.38 29.13 39.41
N SER A 427 -43.67 28.12 38.56
CA SER A 427 -45.01 27.64 38.31
C SER A 427 -45.61 26.84 39.47
N SER A 428 -44.78 26.31 40.37
CA SER A 428 -45.26 25.50 41.51
C SER A 428 -45.78 26.29 42.68
N LYS A 429 -45.56 27.64 42.75
CA LYS A 429 -46.02 28.44 43.86
C LYS A 429 -47.56 28.60 43.83
N SER A 430 -48.22 28.14 44.89
CA SER A 430 -49.66 28.35 45.06
C SER A 430 -49.95 29.81 45.43
N LYS A 431 -50.97 30.39 44.82
CA LYS A 431 -51.48 31.72 45.16
C LYS A 431 -52.84 31.60 45.86
N ARG A 432 -53.04 32.43 46.84
CA ARG A 432 -54.32 32.55 47.58
C ARG A 432 -55.23 33.51 46.85
N TYR A 433 -56.45 33.14 46.71
CA TYR A 433 -57.54 33.98 46.14
C TYR A 433 -58.74 33.94 47.05
N ASP A 434 -59.26 35.14 47.33
CA ASP A 434 -60.47 35.28 48.08
C ASP A 434 -61.68 35.08 47.13
N VAL A 435 -62.58 34.18 47.48
CA VAL A 435 -63.80 33.90 46.74
C VAL A 435 -64.89 34.75 47.32
N LEU A 436 -65.46 35.66 46.50
CA LEU A 436 -66.59 36.43 46.83
C LEU A 436 -67.82 35.85 46.19
N ILE A 437 -68.86 35.56 46.97
CA ILE A 437 -70.14 35.06 46.52
C ILE A 437 -71.11 36.18 46.78
N ASN A 438 -71.80 36.71 45.74
CA ASN A 438 -72.66 37.86 45.78
C ASN A 438 -72.02 39.07 46.46
N GLY A 439 -70.71 39.32 46.25
CA GLY A 439 -69.93 40.44 46.78
C GLY A 439 -69.42 40.29 48.21
N ILE A 440 -69.78 39.20 48.91
CA ILE A 440 -69.32 38.91 50.27
C ILE A 440 -68.25 37.83 50.23
N LYS A 441 -67.12 38.04 50.91
CA LYS A 441 -66.04 37.08 51.06
C LYS A 441 -66.57 35.90 51.90
N LYS A 442 -66.66 34.72 51.27
CA LYS A 442 -67.12 33.47 51.91
C LYS A 442 -66.01 32.49 52.21
N GLN A 443 -64.96 32.39 51.31
CA GLN A 443 -63.87 31.49 51.50
C GLN A 443 -62.61 31.97 50.79
N THR A 444 -61.42 31.43 51.19
CA THR A 444 -60.14 31.67 50.51
C THR A 444 -59.66 30.35 49.94
N ILE A 445 -59.34 30.30 48.67
CA ILE A 445 -58.79 29.09 47.95
C ILE A 445 -57.33 29.31 47.65
N GLN A 446 -56.58 28.20 47.58
CA GLN A 446 -55.19 28.16 47.14
C GLN A 446 -55.10 27.41 45.84
N LEU A 447 -54.72 28.09 44.78
CA LEU A 447 -54.54 27.47 43.47
C LEU A 447 -53.06 27.38 43.09
N LYS A 448 -52.59 26.17 42.79
CA LYS A 448 -51.33 25.97 42.10
C LYS A 448 -51.51 26.22 40.60
N PRO A 449 -50.47 26.57 39.84
CA PRO A 449 -50.55 26.62 38.40
C PRO A 449 -51.09 25.29 37.85
N PHE A 450 -51.92 25.36 36.81
CA PHE A 450 -52.58 24.21 36.15
C PHE A 450 -53.46 23.37 37.08
N SER A 451 -53.91 23.92 38.22
CA SER A 451 -54.83 23.20 39.10
C SER A 451 -56.24 23.77 38.99
N THR A 452 -57.20 22.94 39.34
CA THR A 452 -58.62 23.28 39.45
C THR A 452 -59.07 23.07 40.90
N GLN A 453 -59.96 23.95 41.39
CA GLN A 453 -60.60 23.76 42.68
C GLN A 453 -62.05 24.14 42.60
N ASN A 454 -62.91 23.29 43.19
CA ASN A 454 -64.34 23.51 43.23
C ASN A 454 -64.67 24.58 44.34
N ILE A 455 -65.59 25.48 44.03
CA ILE A 455 -66.15 26.47 44.92
C ILE A 455 -67.56 26.01 45.28
N TYR A 456 -67.84 25.95 46.60
CA TYR A 456 -69.08 25.45 47.11
C TYR A 456 -69.93 26.60 47.63
N GLY A 457 -71.23 26.59 47.38
CA GLY A 457 -72.24 27.47 47.99
C GLY A 457 -72.64 26.99 49.38
N ASP A 458 -73.54 27.80 50.01
CA ASP A 458 -73.99 27.55 51.40
C ASP A 458 -74.67 26.14 51.58
N ASN A 459 -75.13 25.50 50.52
CA ASN A 459 -75.77 24.20 50.57
C ASN A 459 -74.83 23.07 50.19
N ALA A 460 -73.50 23.21 50.24
CA ALA A 460 -72.49 22.30 49.83
C ALA A 460 -72.57 21.86 48.33
N LYS A 461 -73.38 22.59 47.50
CA LYS A 461 -73.43 22.39 46.05
C LYS A 461 -72.31 23.17 45.40
N ILE A 462 -71.68 22.55 44.35
CA ILE A 462 -70.61 23.22 43.56
C ILE A 462 -71.31 24.28 42.71
N ILE A 463 -70.93 25.58 42.99
CA ILE A 463 -71.47 26.74 42.28
C ILE A 463 -70.51 27.29 41.20
N ALA A 464 -69.22 26.99 41.31
CA ALA A 464 -68.22 27.41 40.33
C ALA A 464 -66.96 26.51 40.43
N VAL A 465 -66.17 26.49 39.39
CA VAL A 465 -64.85 25.83 39.34
C VAL A 465 -63.81 26.90 39.04
N ALA A 466 -62.86 27.09 39.93
CA ALA A 466 -61.73 27.97 39.70
C ALA A 466 -60.60 27.17 39.04
N LYS A 467 -60.15 27.58 37.84
CA LYS A 467 -59.05 27.00 37.08
C LYS A 467 -57.91 28.03 37.01
N ARG A 468 -56.70 27.63 37.33
CA ARG A 468 -55.55 28.53 37.20
C ARG A 468 -54.63 28.03 36.12
N GLY A 469 -54.39 28.86 35.10
CA GLY A 469 -53.35 28.66 34.10
C GLY A 469 -51.99 29.13 34.64
N ILE A 470 -51.12 29.63 33.79
CA ILE A 470 -49.79 30.13 34.16
C ILE A 470 -49.89 31.43 34.98
N SER A 471 -50.78 32.35 34.65
CA SER A 471 -50.81 33.71 35.26
C SER A 471 -52.07 33.96 36.12
N LYS A 472 -53.22 34.11 35.55
CA LYS A 472 -54.49 34.44 36.22
C LYS A 472 -55.44 33.26 36.30
N PRO A 473 -56.22 33.14 37.38
CA PRO A 473 -57.27 32.15 37.45
C PRO A 473 -58.50 32.57 36.61
N THR A 474 -59.15 31.59 36.06
CA THR A 474 -60.46 31.72 35.39
C THR A 474 -61.51 30.99 36.20
N LEU A 475 -62.73 31.55 36.24
CA LEU A 475 -63.87 30.94 36.88
C LEU A 475 -64.82 30.40 35.83
N GLU A 476 -65.24 29.15 36.02
CA GLU A 476 -66.30 28.53 35.29
C GLU A 476 -67.52 28.45 36.24
N ILE A 477 -68.53 29.30 36.01
CA ILE A 477 -69.71 29.44 36.89
C ILE A 477 -70.70 28.34 36.45
N LEU A 478 -71.08 27.47 37.37
CA LEU A 478 -72.01 26.39 37.16
C LEU A 478 -73.45 26.75 37.57
N ASP A 479 -73.57 27.65 38.51
CA ASP A 479 -74.91 28.18 38.98
C ASP A 479 -75.05 29.62 38.53
N LYS A 480 -75.92 29.88 37.55
CA LYS A 480 -76.08 31.20 36.93
C LYS A 480 -76.75 32.25 37.81
N ASP A 481 -77.42 31.82 38.88
CA ASP A 481 -78.15 32.68 39.77
C ASP A 481 -77.23 33.30 40.87
N ILE A 482 -75.97 32.90 40.89
CA ILE A 482 -74.97 33.30 41.89
C ILE A 482 -73.77 33.98 41.21
N ILE A 483 -73.47 35.21 41.68
CA ILE A 483 -72.29 35.91 41.20
C ILE A 483 -71.06 35.48 42.02
N VAL A 484 -70.13 34.78 41.38
CA VAL A 484 -68.88 34.35 41.99
C VAL A 484 -67.73 35.13 41.38
N THR A 485 -66.89 35.76 42.20
CA THR A 485 -65.69 36.44 41.75
C THR A 485 -64.47 36.08 42.61
N LEU A 486 -63.26 36.09 41.99
CA LEU A 486 -61.99 35.87 42.66
C LEU A 486 -61.26 37.19 42.77
N ARG A 487 -60.76 37.50 43.99
CA ARG A 487 -59.96 38.66 44.24
C ARG A 487 -58.60 38.28 44.84
#